data_2c5ac5c5c86c9fa90063c249f015a122
#
_entry.id   2c5ac5c5c86c9fa90063c249f015a122
#
_cell.length_a   1.000
_cell.length_b   1.000
_cell.length_c   1.000
_cell.angle_alpha   90.00
_cell.angle_beta   90.00
_cell.angle_gamma   90.00
#
_symmetry.space_group_name_H-M   'P 1'
#
loop_
_entity.id
_entity.type
_entity.pdbx_description
1 polymer ?
#
loop_
_entity_poly.entity_id
_entity_poly.type
_entity_poly.pdbx_seq_one_letter_code
_entity_poly.pdbx_strand_id
1 'polypeptide(L)'
;MQTISLPVLEAGEYAGGIWYYEPHTYQSYRYVLGRVGKHPLVCIGINPSTAQPGALDPTLKSVERLAAANGFDSWIMFNVYPQRATDPNDMDRVPDRALCDENLRWLKAVLAQTE
;
A
#
# COMPACT_ATOMS: atom_id res chain seq x y z
N MET A 1 -29.96 -5.77 -5.39
CA MET A 1 -28.59 -5.25 -5.63
C MET A 1 -27.66 -5.76 -4.54
N GLN A 2 -26.59 -6.39 -4.93
CA GLN A 2 -25.61 -6.85 -3.96
C GLN A 2 -24.75 -5.67 -3.51
N THR A 3 -24.66 -5.50 -2.21
CA THR A 3 -23.72 -4.53 -1.63
C THR A 3 -22.34 -5.18 -1.59
N ILE A 4 -21.38 -4.57 -2.30
CA ILE A 4 -19.99 -5.04 -2.23
C ILE A 4 -19.43 -4.56 -0.90
N SER A 5 -19.08 -5.50 -0.04
CA SER A 5 -18.41 -5.18 1.21
C SER A 5 -16.94 -4.84 0.93
N LEU A 6 -16.53 -3.62 1.25
CA LEU A 6 -15.13 -3.23 1.15
C LEU A 6 -14.41 -3.56 2.45
N PRO A 7 -13.12 -3.95 2.38
CA PRO A 7 -12.34 -4.15 3.59
C PRO A 7 -12.17 -2.82 4.33
N VAL A 8 -11.98 -2.91 5.63
CA VAL A 8 -11.69 -1.74 6.46
C VAL A 8 -10.18 -1.63 6.64
N LEU A 9 -9.63 -0.45 6.31
CA LEU A 9 -8.21 -0.19 6.51
C LEU A 9 -8.00 0.14 7.98
N GLU A 10 -7.36 -0.77 8.69
CA GLU A 10 -7.10 -0.63 10.12
C GLU A 10 -5.62 -0.37 10.38
N ALA A 11 -5.34 0.55 11.30
CA ALA A 11 -4.00 0.79 11.76
C ALA A 11 -3.56 -0.33 12.70
N GLY A 12 -2.29 -0.71 12.60
CA GLY A 12 -1.68 -1.70 13.47
C GLY A 12 -0.32 -1.24 13.96
N GLU A 13 0.18 -1.89 15.01
CA GLU A 13 1.49 -1.60 15.54
C GLU A 13 2.52 -2.57 14.91
N TYR A 14 3.54 -2.00 14.26
CA TYR A 14 4.63 -2.75 13.62
C TYR A 14 5.93 -2.01 13.87
N ALA A 15 7.00 -2.75 14.18
CA ALA A 15 8.35 -2.19 14.31
C ALA A 15 8.40 -0.93 15.21
N GLY A 16 7.62 -0.92 16.29
CA GLY A 16 7.58 0.19 17.23
C GLY A 16 6.80 1.42 16.77
N GLY A 17 6.04 1.33 15.68
CA GLY A 17 5.23 2.43 15.15
C GLY A 17 3.85 2.00 14.69
N ILE A 18 3.02 2.98 14.33
CA ILE A 18 1.66 2.74 13.86
C ILE A 18 1.63 2.86 12.34
N TRP A 19 1.16 1.82 11.66
CA TRP A 19 1.18 1.72 10.21
C TRP A 19 -0.13 1.17 9.68
N TYR A 20 -0.41 1.47 8.40
CA TYR A 20 -1.33 0.68 7.58
C TYR A 20 -0.49 -0.36 6.84
N TYR A 21 -0.85 -1.63 6.96
CA TYR A 21 -0.09 -2.71 6.32
C TYR A 21 -1.02 -3.86 5.98
N GLU A 22 -1.23 -4.12 4.68
CA GLU A 22 -2.07 -5.22 4.22
C GLU A 22 -1.39 -6.00 3.08
N PRO A 23 -1.27 -7.28 3.16
CA PRO A 23 -1.57 -8.10 4.34
C PRO A 23 -0.63 -7.75 5.50
N HIS A 24 -1.07 -7.99 6.73
CA HIS A 24 -0.35 -7.53 7.94
C HIS A 24 0.84 -8.42 8.34
N THR A 25 1.28 -9.28 7.43
CA THR A 25 2.53 -10.04 7.54
C THR A 25 3.25 -9.99 6.21
N TYR A 26 4.57 -10.24 6.20
CA TYR A 26 5.33 -10.21 4.95
C TYR A 26 4.94 -11.41 4.07
N GLN A 27 4.44 -11.11 2.89
CA GLN A 27 4.04 -12.08 1.89
C GLN A 27 4.71 -11.75 0.55
N SER A 28 4.53 -12.63 -0.44
CA SER A 28 5.00 -12.37 -1.80
C SER A 28 4.23 -11.25 -2.52
N TYR A 29 3.25 -10.65 -1.84
CA TYR A 29 2.42 -9.56 -2.34
C TYR A 29 2.15 -8.55 -1.23
N ARG A 30 1.79 -7.32 -1.61
CA ARG A 30 1.42 -6.25 -0.68
C ARG A 30 0.38 -5.37 -1.34
N TYR A 31 -0.72 -5.13 -0.65
CA TYR A 31 -1.80 -4.26 -1.16
C TYR A 31 -1.63 -2.82 -0.69
N VAL A 32 -1.33 -2.61 0.58
CA VAL A 32 -1.25 -1.28 1.20
C VAL A 32 -0.06 -1.22 2.13
N LEU A 33 0.66 -0.11 2.09
CA LEU A 33 1.65 0.26 3.11
C LEU A 33 1.56 1.76 3.32
N GLY A 34 1.42 2.21 4.55
CA GLY A 34 1.35 3.63 4.81
C GLY A 34 1.54 4.02 6.26
N ARG A 35 1.75 5.31 6.46
CA ARG A 35 1.74 5.94 7.77
C ARG A 35 0.36 6.46 8.10
N VAL A 36 -0.02 6.42 9.35
CA VAL A 36 -1.31 6.93 9.80
C VAL A 36 -1.23 8.44 10.02
N GLY A 37 -2.19 9.17 9.48
CA GLY A 37 -2.26 10.62 9.64
C GLY A 37 -3.58 11.16 9.11
N LYS A 38 -3.78 12.47 9.30
CA LYS A 38 -5.03 13.15 8.92
C LYS A 38 -5.03 13.63 7.47
N HIS A 39 -3.84 13.86 6.91
CA HIS A 39 -3.70 14.43 5.58
C HIS A 39 -2.66 13.65 4.78
N PRO A 40 -2.99 12.41 4.36
CA PRO A 40 -2.03 11.54 3.69
C PRO A 40 -1.84 11.91 2.23
N LEU A 41 -0.61 11.75 1.74
CA LEU A 41 -0.30 11.70 0.31
C LEU A 41 -0.56 10.27 -0.17
N VAL A 42 -1.47 10.10 -1.11
CA VAL A 42 -1.76 8.79 -1.71
C VAL A 42 -0.92 8.63 -2.96
N CYS A 43 -0.13 7.58 -3.03
CA CYS A 43 0.74 7.29 -4.16
C CYS A 43 0.45 5.91 -4.73
N ILE A 44 0.60 5.77 -6.06
CA ILE A 44 0.39 4.51 -6.76
C ILE A 44 1.65 4.20 -7.57
N GLY A 45 2.31 3.09 -7.23
CA GLY A 45 3.46 2.58 -7.97
C GLY A 45 3.08 1.45 -8.92
N ILE A 46 4.06 0.86 -9.56
CA ILE A 46 3.85 -0.26 -10.48
C ILE A 46 3.61 -1.54 -9.70
N ASN A 47 4.54 -1.90 -8.83
CA ASN A 47 4.47 -3.08 -7.98
C ASN A 47 5.35 -2.87 -6.74
N PRO A 48 5.04 -3.56 -5.62
CA PRO A 48 5.87 -3.45 -4.43
C PRO A 48 7.19 -4.22 -4.59
N SER A 49 8.20 -3.79 -3.86
CA SER A 49 9.47 -4.49 -3.72
C SER A 49 9.56 -5.06 -2.30
N THR A 50 10.60 -4.74 -1.56
CA THR A 50 10.90 -5.36 -0.26
C THR A 50 10.35 -4.58 0.94
N ALA A 51 9.84 -3.36 0.72
CA ALA A 51 9.45 -2.50 1.84
C ALA A 51 8.37 -3.10 2.73
N GLN A 52 8.53 -2.86 4.02
CA GLN A 52 7.56 -3.22 5.06
C GLN A 52 7.69 -2.19 6.19
N PRO A 53 6.76 -2.18 7.18
CA PRO A 53 6.86 -1.25 8.30
C PRO A 53 8.21 -1.36 8.99
N GLY A 54 8.86 -0.21 9.21
CA GLY A 54 10.19 -0.14 9.84
C GLY A 54 11.36 -0.49 8.93
N ALA A 55 11.11 -0.90 7.68
CA ALA A 55 12.16 -1.27 6.71
C ALA A 55 11.75 -0.83 5.32
N LEU A 56 11.80 0.48 5.06
CA LEU A 56 11.41 1.05 3.77
C LEU A 56 12.53 0.91 2.74
N ASP A 57 12.14 0.68 1.49
CA ASP A 57 13.06 0.69 0.36
C ASP A 57 13.30 2.14 -0.13
N PRO A 58 14.24 2.36 -1.08
CA PRO A 58 14.52 3.71 -1.57
C PRO A 58 13.31 4.45 -2.13
N THR A 59 12.41 3.74 -2.81
CA THR A 59 11.20 4.35 -3.36
C THR A 59 10.31 4.92 -2.27
N LEU A 60 10.05 4.15 -1.21
CA LEU A 60 9.18 4.60 -0.14
C LEU A 60 9.86 5.64 0.76
N LYS A 61 11.18 5.59 0.89
CA LYS A 61 11.91 6.69 1.55
C LYS A 61 11.73 8.00 0.79
N SER A 62 11.72 7.95 -0.54
CA SER A 62 11.45 9.12 -1.37
C SER A 62 10.01 9.61 -1.22
N VAL A 63 9.04 8.70 -1.16
CA VAL A 63 7.64 9.04 -0.92
C VAL A 63 7.48 9.74 0.44
N GLU A 64 8.14 9.25 1.46
CA GLU A 64 8.07 9.85 2.80
C GLU A 64 8.64 11.27 2.81
N ARG A 65 9.78 11.47 2.15
CA ARG A 65 10.37 12.82 2.02
C ARG A 65 9.50 13.76 1.20
N LEU A 66 8.92 13.25 0.11
CA LEU A 66 8.05 14.05 -0.76
C LEU A 66 6.79 14.49 -0.01
N ALA A 67 6.18 13.60 0.75
CA ALA A 67 5.01 13.93 1.56
C ALA A 67 5.34 15.06 2.56
N ALA A 68 6.41 14.91 3.31
CA ALA A 68 6.82 15.92 4.30
C ALA A 68 7.13 17.27 3.63
N ALA A 69 7.81 17.26 2.49
CA ALA A 69 8.19 18.50 1.77
C ALA A 69 6.98 19.23 1.18
N ASN A 70 5.84 18.56 1.01
CA ASN A 70 4.64 19.14 0.38
C ASN A 70 3.46 19.32 1.35
N GLY A 71 3.72 19.30 2.65
CA GLY A 71 2.71 19.62 3.66
C GLY A 71 1.78 18.48 4.02
N PHE A 72 2.09 17.25 3.64
CA PHE A 72 1.34 16.07 4.08
C PHE A 72 1.92 15.55 5.40
N ASP A 73 1.06 15.06 6.27
CA ASP A 73 1.49 14.52 7.57
C ASP A 73 1.75 13.01 7.54
N SER A 74 1.42 12.38 6.42
CA SER A 74 1.50 10.93 6.26
C SER A 74 1.45 10.56 4.79
N TRP A 75 1.49 9.26 4.48
CA TRP A 75 1.40 8.78 3.11
C TRP A 75 0.81 7.37 3.10
N ILE A 76 0.17 7.03 1.99
CA ILE A 76 -0.37 5.68 1.76
C ILE A 76 0.05 5.26 0.36
N MET A 77 0.72 4.12 0.26
CA MET A 77 1.25 3.59 -0.99
C MET A 77 0.43 2.42 -1.48
N PHE A 78 -0.02 2.51 -2.72
CA PHE A 78 -0.63 1.42 -3.48
C PHE A 78 0.23 1.06 -4.66
N ASN A 79 -0.15 -0.02 -5.35
CA ASN A 79 0.51 -0.41 -6.59
C ASN A 79 -0.54 -0.88 -7.60
N VAL A 80 -0.19 -0.80 -8.87
CA VAL A 80 -1.06 -1.28 -9.96
C VAL A 80 -1.21 -2.81 -9.85
N TYR A 81 -0.13 -3.53 -9.53
CA TYR A 81 -0.16 -4.96 -9.28
C TYR A 81 0.53 -5.26 -7.95
N PRO A 82 -0.06 -6.13 -7.11
CA PRO A 82 0.43 -6.29 -5.73
C PRO A 82 1.62 -7.22 -5.56
N GLN A 83 2.06 -7.95 -6.59
CA GLN A 83 3.17 -8.89 -6.49
C GLN A 83 4.49 -8.17 -6.18
N ARG A 84 5.20 -8.65 -5.15
CA ARG A 84 6.52 -8.12 -4.83
C ARG A 84 7.55 -8.57 -5.87
N ALA A 85 8.28 -7.61 -6.43
CA ALA A 85 9.41 -7.87 -7.31
C ALA A 85 10.30 -6.63 -7.35
N THR A 86 11.60 -6.81 -7.16
CA THR A 86 12.57 -5.71 -7.27
C THR A 86 12.78 -5.35 -8.74
N ASP A 87 12.81 -6.35 -9.61
CA ASP A 87 12.86 -6.16 -11.06
C ASP A 87 11.46 -6.43 -11.63
N PRO A 88 10.84 -5.46 -12.33
CA PRO A 88 9.53 -5.66 -12.95
C PRO A 88 9.48 -6.85 -13.93
N ASN A 89 10.60 -7.27 -14.49
CA ASN A 89 10.66 -8.44 -15.36
C ASN A 89 10.42 -9.76 -14.62
N ASP A 90 10.54 -9.76 -13.30
CA ASP A 90 10.28 -10.93 -12.46
C ASP A 90 8.82 -11.07 -12.08
N MET A 91 7.97 -10.14 -12.50
CA MET A 91 6.54 -10.19 -12.26
C MET A 91 5.86 -11.24 -13.14
N ASP A 92 4.70 -11.72 -12.70
CA ASP A 92 3.86 -12.62 -13.49
C ASP A 92 3.56 -12.00 -14.85
N ARG A 93 3.71 -12.79 -15.92
CA ARG A 93 3.33 -12.34 -17.27
C ARG A 93 1.82 -12.33 -17.44
N VAL A 94 1.15 -13.26 -16.76
CA VAL A 94 -0.32 -13.31 -16.72
C VAL A 94 -0.74 -12.91 -15.31
N PRO A 95 -1.48 -11.80 -15.14
CA PRO A 95 -1.88 -11.35 -13.81
C PRO A 95 -2.73 -12.39 -13.08
N ASP A 96 -2.46 -12.57 -11.81
CA ASP A 96 -3.31 -13.36 -10.93
C ASP A 96 -4.58 -12.57 -10.63
N ARG A 97 -5.71 -13.08 -11.07
CA ARG A 97 -6.99 -12.36 -10.95
C ARG A 97 -7.41 -12.14 -9.51
N ALA A 98 -7.16 -13.12 -8.62
CA ALA A 98 -7.49 -12.97 -7.21
C ALA A 98 -6.68 -11.84 -6.58
N LEU A 99 -5.40 -11.72 -6.93
CA LEU A 99 -4.56 -10.60 -6.45
C LEU A 99 -5.06 -9.27 -7.00
N CYS A 100 -5.43 -9.21 -8.27
CA CYS A 100 -5.96 -7.98 -8.87
C CYS A 100 -7.25 -7.54 -8.20
N ASP A 101 -8.18 -8.46 -7.98
CA ASP A 101 -9.48 -8.16 -7.37
C ASP A 101 -9.32 -7.67 -5.94
N GLU A 102 -8.47 -8.33 -5.16
CA GLU A 102 -8.20 -7.91 -3.77
C GLU A 102 -7.49 -6.56 -3.71
N ASN A 103 -6.53 -6.34 -4.61
CA ASN A 103 -5.82 -5.08 -4.71
C ASN A 103 -6.79 -3.92 -4.98
N LEU A 104 -7.74 -4.13 -5.91
CA LEU A 104 -8.75 -3.13 -6.24
C LEU A 104 -9.68 -2.85 -5.06
N ARG A 105 -10.06 -3.88 -4.31
CA ARG A 105 -10.90 -3.72 -3.11
C ARG A 105 -10.21 -2.82 -2.07
N TRP A 106 -8.92 -3.02 -1.82
CA TRP A 106 -8.16 -2.18 -0.89
C TRP A 106 -8.04 -0.75 -1.37
N LEU A 107 -7.78 -0.55 -2.67
CA LEU A 107 -7.72 0.80 -3.25
C LEU A 107 -9.04 1.53 -3.05
N LYS A 108 -10.16 0.89 -3.36
CA LYS A 108 -11.48 1.48 -3.18
C LYS A 108 -11.78 1.80 -1.71
N ALA A 109 -11.41 0.91 -0.79
CA ALA A 109 -11.61 1.12 0.64
C ALA A 109 -10.87 2.35 1.14
N VAL A 110 -9.61 2.51 0.74
CA VAL A 110 -8.80 3.65 1.17
C VAL A 110 -9.30 4.96 0.56
N LEU A 111 -9.63 4.97 -0.72
CA LEU A 111 -10.17 6.18 -1.36
C LEU A 111 -11.49 6.62 -0.71
N ALA A 112 -12.30 5.68 -0.26
CA ALA A 112 -13.54 6.00 0.46
C ALA A 112 -13.28 6.61 1.84
N GLN A 113 -12.15 6.29 2.47
CA GLN A 113 -11.82 6.75 3.81
C GLN A 113 -10.99 8.04 3.85
N THR A 114 -10.40 8.45 2.74
CA THR A 114 -9.44 9.57 2.70
C THR A 114 -10.00 10.84 2.07
N GLU A 115 -11.27 10.90 1.79
CA GLU A 115 -11.89 12.12 1.28
C GLU A 115 -11.91 13.26 2.30
#